data_4ac64fbed0941fdfab49f19d95706b98
#
_entry.id   4ac64fbed0941fdfab49f19d95706b98
#
_cell.length_a   1.000
_cell.length_b   1.000
_cell.length_c   1.000
_cell.angle_alpha   90.00
_cell.angle_beta   90.00
_cell.angle_gamma   90.00
#
_symmetry.space_group_name_H-M   'P 1'
#
loop_
_entity.id
_entity.type
_entity.pdbx_description
1 polymer ?
#
loop_
_entity_poly.entity_id
_entity_poly.type
_entity_poly.pdbx_seq_one_letter_code
_entity_poly.pdbx_strand_id
1 'polypeptide(L)'
;LRMYGEAPYIDRVINAGDNMDFKKESVHSMVEKIVTDAQTAYGMVPNKYVKTSENFGRVDKGACLGLISFVRWVAATPLWNGASQYGYNLRRVFENEYAYDATRWRKAKEAAKAVLDFEVGGTKRYSLYTKHDANDFKDPADGNLNDSRVYARLWDMFYDMDAFANEYVFFMTKSK
;
A
#
# COMPACT_ATOMS: atom_id res chain seq x y z
N LEU A 1 7.16 -11.19 1.35
CA LEU A 1 6.14 -11.38 0.32
C LEU A 1 6.62 -10.85 -1.05
N ARG A 2 6.86 -9.55 -1.19
CA ARG A 2 7.20 -8.91 -2.49
C ARG A 2 8.50 -9.43 -3.12
N MET A 3 9.53 -9.67 -2.33
CA MET A 3 10.86 -10.07 -2.81
C MET A 3 11.00 -11.58 -3.01
N TYR A 4 10.50 -12.36 -2.07
CA TYR A 4 10.75 -13.82 -2.01
C TYR A 4 9.50 -14.67 -2.28
N GLY A 5 8.31 -14.07 -2.29
CA GLY A 5 7.05 -14.78 -2.46
C GLY A 5 6.77 -15.70 -1.28
N GLU A 6 6.84 -17.01 -1.53
CA GLU A 6 6.67 -18.04 -0.50
C GLU A 6 7.79 -17.99 0.54
N ALA A 7 7.44 -17.77 1.79
CA ALA A 7 8.38 -17.65 2.90
C ALA A 7 7.75 -18.19 4.18
N PRO A 8 8.55 -18.55 5.20
CA PRO A 8 8.01 -18.85 6.51
C PRO A 8 7.36 -17.61 7.15
N TYR A 9 6.23 -17.81 7.80
CA TYR A 9 5.63 -16.80 8.68
C TYR A 9 6.05 -17.07 10.12
N ILE A 10 6.73 -16.12 10.75
CA ILE A 10 7.24 -16.23 12.11
C ILE A 10 6.48 -15.23 12.97
N ASP A 11 5.62 -15.71 13.85
CA ASP A 11 4.71 -14.95 14.72
C ASP A 11 5.16 -14.88 16.18
N ARG A 12 6.36 -15.37 16.48
CA ARG A 12 6.93 -15.43 17.83
C ARG A 12 8.38 -14.98 17.87
N VAL A 13 8.83 -14.60 19.05
CA VAL A 13 10.26 -14.38 19.30
C VAL A 13 10.99 -15.72 19.27
N ILE A 14 12.10 -15.76 18.56
CA ILE A 14 12.97 -16.94 18.47
C ILE A 14 14.04 -16.81 19.54
N ASN A 15 14.14 -17.82 20.41
CA ASN A 15 15.15 -17.90 21.43
C ASN A 15 16.31 -18.83 21.00
N ALA A 16 17.46 -18.67 21.62
CA ALA A 16 18.59 -19.60 21.42
C ALA A 16 18.18 -21.01 21.85
N GLY A 17 18.29 -21.97 20.92
CA GLY A 17 17.89 -23.38 21.16
C GLY A 17 16.49 -23.76 20.63
N ASP A 18 15.73 -22.81 20.11
CA ASP A 18 14.47 -23.12 19.44
C ASP A 18 14.67 -23.91 18.15
N ASN A 19 13.71 -24.77 17.82
CA ASN A 19 13.69 -25.43 16.52
C ASN A 19 13.51 -24.39 15.40
N MET A 20 14.48 -24.35 14.48
CA MET A 20 14.52 -23.43 13.35
C MET A 20 13.91 -23.99 12.06
N ASP A 21 13.26 -25.16 12.12
CA ASP A 21 12.60 -25.78 10.95
C ASP A 21 11.26 -25.10 10.67
N PHE A 22 11.32 -23.89 10.14
CA PHE A 22 10.15 -23.13 9.72
C PHE A 22 9.74 -23.54 8.29
N LYS A 23 8.54 -24.06 8.13
CA LYS A 23 7.99 -24.39 6.82
C LYS A 23 7.56 -23.14 6.07
N LYS A 24 7.78 -23.15 4.76
CA LYS A 24 7.23 -22.10 3.88
C LYS A 24 5.71 -22.15 3.89
N GLU A 25 5.12 -20.97 3.72
CA GLU A 25 3.69 -20.80 3.49
C GLU A 25 3.43 -20.21 2.11
N SER A 26 2.23 -20.45 1.57
CA SER A 26 1.82 -19.84 0.32
C SER A 26 1.68 -18.33 0.46
N VAL A 27 1.82 -17.62 -0.65
CA VAL A 27 1.60 -16.16 -0.69
C VAL A 27 0.19 -15.81 -0.23
N HIS A 28 -0.81 -16.61 -0.58
CA HIS A 28 -2.20 -16.36 -0.18
C HIS A 28 -2.42 -16.54 1.32
N SER A 29 -1.87 -17.61 1.92
CA SER A 29 -1.89 -17.82 3.36
C SER A 29 -1.24 -16.63 4.09
N MET A 30 -0.08 -16.20 3.62
CA MET A 30 0.66 -15.08 4.19
C MET A 30 -0.11 -13.76 4.08
N VAL A 31 -0.77 -13.51 2.95
CA VAL A 31 -1.62 -12.33 2.75
C VAL A 31 -2.78 -12.28 3.74
N GLU A 32 -3.47 -13.41 3.96
CA GLU A 32 -4.57 -13.45 4.94
C GLU A 32 -4.06 -13.16 6.37
N LYS A 33 -2.90 -13.67 6.76
CA LYS A 33 -2.27 -13.36 8.06
C LYS A 33 -1.92 -11.88 8.18
N ILE A 34 -1.26 -11.29 7.17
CA ILE A 34 -0.93 -9.86 7.15
C ILE A 34 -2.21 -9.00 7.25
N VAL A 35 -3.28 -9.40 6.55
CA VAL A 35 -4.56 -8.69 6.62
C VAL A 35 -5.16 -8.77 8.02
N THR A 36 -5.11 -9.94 8.67
CA THR A 36 -5.60 -10.13 10.04
C THR A 36 -4.82 -9.26 11.03
N ASP A 37 -3.49 -9.25 10.93
CA ASP A 37 -2.64 -8.41 11.77
C ASP A 37 -2.91 -6.92 11.56
N ALA A 38 -3.05 -6.49 10.29
CA ALA A 38 -3.36 -5.10 9.97
C ALA A 38 -4.77 -4.69 10.44
N GLN A 39 -5.75 -5.59 10.42
CA GLN A 39 -7.09 -5.34 10.98
C GLN A 39 -7.06 -5.25 12.51
N THR A 40 -6.27 -6.07 13.17
CA THR A 40 -6.04 -5.99 14.61
C THR A 40 -5.39 -4.65 14.98
N ALA A 41 -4.34 -4.27 14.26
CA ALA A 41 -3.68 -2.98 14.43
C ALA A 41 -4.63 -1.80 14.16
N TYR A 42 -5.50 -1.90 13.16
CA TYR A 42 -6.53 -0.89 12.86
C TYR A 42 -7.45 -0.62 14.06
N GLY A 43 -7.77 -1.64 14.86
CA GLY A 43 -8.52 -1.48 16.10
C GLY A 43 -7.77 -0.73 17.21
N MET A 44 -6.45 -0.72 17.17
CA MET A 44 -5.59 -0.19 18.24
C MET A 44 -5.07 1.22 17.97
N VAL A 45 -4.93 1.60 16.69
CA VAL A 45 -4.36 2.91 16.29
C VAL A 45 -5.43 3.99 16.13
N PRO A 46 -5.10 5.28 16.27
CA PRO A 46 -6.04 6.37 16.09
C PRO A 46 -6.42 6.57 14.62
N ASN A 47 -7.55 7.26 14.39
CA ASN A 47 -8.01 7.60 13.04
C ASN A 47 -7.00 8.46 12.28
N LYS A 48 -6.37 9.39 12.98
CA LYS A 48 -5.35 10.30 12.46
C LYS A 48 -4.56 10.87 13.64
N TYR A 49 -3.24 10.95 13.49
CA TYR A 49 -2.43 11.70 14.44
C TYR A 49 -2.48 13.20 14.18
N VAL A 50 -2.45 13.98 15.26
CA VAL A 50 -2.19 15.43 15.16
C VAL A 50 -0.76 15.61 14.64
N LYS A 51 -0.59 16.50 13.68
CA LYS A 51 0.71 16.82 13.07
C LYS A 51 1.60 17.57 14.08
N THR A 52 2.32 16.83 14.91
CA THR A 52 3.38 17.34 15.77
C THR A 52 4.69 16.69 15.38
N SER A 53 5.82 17.28 15.75
CA SER A 53 7.14 16.68 15.50
C SER A 53 7.26 15.25 16.06
N GLU A 54 6.61 14.98 17.20
CA GLU A 54 6.64 13.68 17.87
C GLU A 54 5.78 12.62 17.18
N ASN A 55 4.72 13.03 16.50
CA ASN A 55 3.77 12.14 15.83
C ASN A 55 3.97 12.03 14.32
N PHE A 56 4.98 12.72 13.80
CA PHE A 56 5.28 12.68 12.38
C PHE A 56 5.73 11.28 11.96
N GLY A 57 5.06 10.70 10.97
CA GLY A 57 5.38 9.36 10.47
C GLY A 57 4.81 8.19 11.28
N ARG A 58 4.04 8.43 12.34
CA ARG A 58 3.35 7.35 13.07
C ARG A 58 2.23 6.74 12.23
N VAL A 59 2.08 5.43 12.38
CA VAL A 59 1.06 4.63 11.69
C VAL A 59 -0.32 4.92 12.29
N ASP A 60 -1.26 5.34 11.44
CA ASP A 60 -2.67 5.53 11.76
C ASP A 60 -3.56 4.49 11.06
N LYS A 61 -4.87 4.59 11.23
CA LYS A 61 -5.82 3.66 10.58
C LYS A 61 -5.72 3.67 9.06
N GLY A 62 -5.41 4.80 8.47
CA GLY A 62 -5.23 4.90 7.02
C GLY A 62 -4.05 4.08 6.51
N ALA A 63 -2.95 4.05 7.25
CA ALA A 63 -1.80 3.20 6.91
C ALA A 63 -2.14 1.71 6.98
N CYS A 64 -2.94 1.28 7.97
CA CYS A 64 -3.43 -0.10 8.04
C CYS A 64 -4.27 -0.47 6.81
N LEU A 65 -5.21 0.40 6.41
CA LEU A 65 -6.02 0.19 5.20
C LEU A 65 -5.15 0.17 3.93
N GLY A 66 -4.16 1.05 3.84
CA GLY A 66 -3.20 1.09 2.74
C GLY A 66 -2.40 -0.21 2.62
N LEU A 67 -1.93 -0.76 3.74
CA LEU A 67 -1.23 -2.04 3.76
C LEU A 67 -2.15 -3.17 3.29
N ILE A 68 -3.39 -3.24 3.79
CA ILE A 68 -4.37 -4.24 3.36
C ILE A 68 -4.62 -4.15 1.85
N SER A 69 -4.83 -2.93 1.33
CA SER A 69 -5.03 -2.69 -0.10
C SER A 69 -3.84 -3.18 -0.92
N PHE A 70 -2.64 -2.86 -0.49
CA PHE A 70 -1.40 -3.24 -1.18
C PHE A 70 -1.22 -4.77 -1.24
N VAL A 71 -1.35 -5.48 -0.11
CA VAL A 71 -1.14 -6.94 -0.10
C VAL A 71 -2.25 -7.68 -0.85
N ARG A 72 -3.50 -7.21 -0.81
CA ARG A 72 -4.61 -7.73 -1.61
C ARG A 72 -4.37 -7.54 -3.11
N TRP A 73 -3.86 -6.38 -3.51
CA TRP A 73 -3.47 -6.13 -4.90
C TRP A 73 -2.35 -7.07 -5.34
N VAL A 74 -1.28 -7.23 -4.55
CA VAL A 74 -0.17 -8.15 -4.86
C VAL A 74 -0.71 -9.57 -5.06
N ALA A 75 -1.58 -10.05 -4.18
CA ALA A 75 -2.19 -11.39 -4.28
C ALA A 75 -3.07 -11.58 -5.52
N ALA A 76 -3.65 -10.50 -6.06
CA ALA A 76 -4.51 -10.52 -7.24
C ALA A 76 -3.73 -10.45 -8.56
N THR A 77 -2.45 -10.03 -8.53
CA THR A 77 -1.63 -9.90 -9.75
C THR A 77 -1.45 -11.25 -10.45
N PRO A 78 -1.25 -11.27 -11.78
CA PRO A 78 -1.06 -12.50 -12.55
C PRO A 78 0.04 -13.42 -12.00
N LEU A 79 1.05 -12.84 -11.37
CA LEU A 79 2.14 -13.61 -10.76
C LEU A 79 1.66 -14.62 -9.70
N TRP A 80 0.61 -14.28 -8.94
CA TRP A 80 0.06 -15.09 -7.85
C TRP A 80 -1.39 -15.53 -8.08
N ASN A 81 -1.96 -15.16 -9.23
CA ASN A 81 -3.35 -15.43 -9.57
C ASN A 81 -3.47 -15.77 -11.07
N GLY A 82 -3.15 -17.00 -11.42
CA GLY A 82 -3.22 -17.51 -12.79
C GLY A 82 -1.93 -17.36 -13.59
N ALA A 83 -0.76 -17.41 -12.95
CA ALA A 83 0.54 -17.25 -13.61
C ALA A 83 0.74 -18.19 -14.80
N SER A 84 0.23 -19.42 -14.74
CA SER A 84 0.29 -20.40 -15.82
C SER A 84 -0.42 -19.94 -17.10
N GLN A 85 -1.47 -19.15 -17.00
CA GLN A 85 -2.19 -18.56 -18.15
C GLN A 85 -1.31 -17.56 -18.94
N TYR A 86 -0.29 -17.00 -18.30
CA TYR A 86 0.62 -16.02 -18.90
C TYR A 86 1.99 -16.62 -19.26
N GLY A 87 2.12 -17.95 -19.25
CA GLY A 87 3.36 -18.64 -19.60
C GLY A 87 4.46 -18.57 -18.54
N TYR A 88 4.17 -18.10 -17.33
CA TYR A 88 5.14 -18.10 -16.25
C TYR A 88 5.29 -19.48 -15.64
N ASN A 89 6.40 -20.14 -15.94
CA ASN A 89 6.77 -21.43 -15.34
C ASN A 89 7.68 -21.18 -14.13
N LEU A 90 7.07 -20.77 -13.02
CA LEU A 90 7.77 -20.59 -11.76
C LEU A 90 7.63 -21.86 -10.91
N ARG A 91 8.73 -22.53 -10.64
CA ARG A 91 8.75 -23.68 -9.72
C ARG A 91 8.42 -23.22 -8.30
N ARG A 92 7.15 -23.38 -7.90
CA ARG A 92 6.64 -22.98 -6.58
C ARG A 92 6.17 -24.19 -5.81
N VAL A 93 6.32 -24.15 -4.49
CA VAL A 93 5.87 -25.24 -3.61
C VAL A 93 4.35 -25.34 -3.61
N PHE A 94 3.65 -24.19 -3.67
CA PHE A 94 2.17 -24.09 -3.60
C PHE A 94 1.54 -23.71 -4.95
N GLU A 95 2.09 -24.17 -6.07
CA GLU A 95 1.65 -23.76 -7.40
C GLU A 95 0.14 -23.96 -7.64
N ASN A 96 -0.44 -25.02 -7.10
CA ASN A 96 -1.87 -25.32 -7.22
C ASN A 96 -2.77 -24.27 -6.55
N GLU A 97 -2.27 -23.53 -5.56
CA GLU A 97 -3.01 -22.46 -4.90
C GLU A 97 -3.06 -21.16 -5.74
N TYR A 98 -2.24 -21.07 -6.79
CA TYR A 98 -2.14 -19.89 -7.64
C TYR A 98 -2.98 -19.96 -8.92
N ALA A 99 -3.91 -20.91 -9.02
CA ALA A 99 -4.92 -20.90 -10.07
C ALA A 99 -5.71 -19.58 -10.06
N TYR A 100 -6.17 -19.16 -11.23
CA TYR A 100 -6.93 -17.92 -11.33
C TYR A 100 -8.22 -17.97 -10.50
N ASP A 101 -8.40 -16.93 -9.67
CA ASP A 101 -9.58 -16.71 -8.85
C ASP A 101 -9.99 -15.23 -8.93
N ALA A 102 -11.12 -14.96 -9.57
CA ALA A 102 -11.66 -13.61 -9.71
C ALA A 102 -11.98 -12.93 -8.37
N THR A 103 -12.18 -13.72 -7.30
CA THR A 103 -12.49 -13.16 -5.97
C THR A 103 -11.31 -12.38 -5.39
N ARG A 104 -10.08 -12.69 -5.80
CA ARG A 104 -8.87 -11.95 -5.39
C ARG A 104 -8.88 -10.52 -5.90
N TRP A 105 -9.30 -10.31 -7.16
CA TRP A 105 -9.49 -8.97 -7.72
C TRP A 105 -10.61 -8.20 -7.03
N ARG A 106 -11.70 -8.89 -6.69
CA ARG A 106 -12.78 -8.28 -5.90
C ARG A 106 -12.29 -7.82 -4.52
N LYS A 107 -11.58 -8.68 -3.79
CA LYS A 107 -10.98 -8.33 -2.49
C LYS A 107 -10.00 -7.15 -2.62
N ALA A 108 -9.20 -7.09 -3.67
CA ALA A 108 -8.29 -5.98 -3.94
C ALA A 108 -9.06 -4.67 -4.20
N LYS A 109 -10.11 -4.72 -5.03
CA LYS A 109 -10.99 -3.57 -5.29
C LYS A 109 -11.67 -3.06 -4.01
N GLU A 110 -12.22 -3.95 -3.21
CA GLU A 110 -12.89 -3.61 -1.94
C GLU A 110 -11.90 -2.96 -0.96
N ALA A 111 -10.69 -3.50 -0.85
CA ALA A 111 -9.65 -2.94 0.01
C ALA A 111 -9.18 -1.55 -0.47
N ALA A 112 -9.01 -1.36 -1.79
CA ALA A 112 -8.68 -0.05 -2.34
C ALA A 112 -9.81 0.97 -2.11
N LYS A 113 -11.07 0.53 -2.29
CA LYS A 113 -12.24 1.37 -2.01
C LYS A 113 -12.31 1.78 -0.55
N ALA A 114 -11.99 0.89 0.39
CA ALA A 114 -11.96 1.20 1.81
C ALA A 114 -10.97 2.34 2.16
N VAL A 115 -9.83 2.44 1.44
CA VAL A 115 -8.91 3.58 1.59
C VAL A 115 -9.54 4.88 1.10
N LEU A 116 -10.18 4.84 -0.09
CA LEU A 116 -10.80 6.03 -0.70
C LEU A 116 -12.02 6.53 0.08
N ASP A 117 -12.74 5.61 0.71
CA ASP A 117 -13.95 5.94 1.48
C ASP A 117 -13.66 6.20 2.96
N PHE A 118 -12.41 6.09 3.38
CA PHE A 118 -12.04 6.31 4.77
C PHE A 118 -12.25 7.77 5.17
N GLU A 119 -13.07 7.98 6.20
CA GLU A 119 -13.44 9.31 6.69
C GLU A 119 -12.95 9.53 8.13
N VAL A 120 -12.61 10.77 8.43
CA VAL A 120 -12.28 11.24 9.77
C VAL A 120 -13.07 12.53 10.03
N GLY A 121 -13.97 12.48 11.03
CA GLY A 121 -14.84 13.63 11.33
C GLY A 121 -15.82 13.98 10.21
N GLY A 122 -16.30 12.99 9.45
CA GLY A 122 -17.25 13.19 8.35
C GLY A 122 -16.65 13.72 7.05
N THR A 123 -15.32 13.76 6.98
CA THR A 123 -14.60 14.20 5.76
C THR A 123 -13.66 13.08 5.29
N LYS A 124 -13.58 12.89 3.97
CA LYS A 124 -12.63 11.92 3.38
C LYS A 124 -11.20 12.25 3.83
N ARG A 125 -10.51 11.22 4.33
CA ARG A 125 -9.14 11.38 4.83
C ARG A 125 -8.14 11.64 3.72
N TYR A 126 -8.37 11.06 2.54
CA TYR A 126 -7.50 11.14 1.39
C TYR A 126 -8.21 11.79 0.21
N SER A 127 -7.53 12.69 -0.47
CA SER A 127 -7.98 13.36 -1.67
C SER A 127 -6.79 13.60 -2.60
N LEU A 128 -7.07 13.75 -3.89
CA LEU A 128 -6.04 14.13 -4.84
C LEU A 128 -5.51 15.55 -4.53
N TYR A 129 -4.24 15.76 -4.83
CA TYR A 129 -3.64 17.06 -4.75
C TYR A 129 -4.14 17.94 -5.90
N THR A 130 -4.89 18.98 -5.57
CA THR A 130 -5.59 19.85 -6.54
C THR A 130 -5.18 21.31 -6.43
N LYS A 131 -4.02 21.61 -5.85
CA LYS A 131 -3.52 22.97 -5.70
C LYS A 131 -3.24 23.67 -7.04
N HIS A 132 -2.95 22.89 -8.07
CA HIS A 132 -2.65 23.38 -9.40
C HIS A 132 -3.75 22.96 -10.38
N ASP A 133 -4.20 23.89 -11.21
CA ASP A 133 -5.13 23.62 -12.30
C ASP A 133 -4.40 23.34 -13.64
N ALA A 134 -5.14 22.99 -14.68
CA ALA A 134 -4.56 22.66 -15.97
C ALA A 134 -3.77 23.84 -16.62
N ASN A 135 -4.05 25.08 -16.24
CA ASN A 135 -3.38 26.27 -16.80
C ASN A 135 -2.03 26.50 -16.14
N ASP A 136 -1.82 26.01 -14.91
CA ASP A 136 -0.53 26.11 -14.23
C ASP A 136 0.58 25.34 -14.93
N PHE A 137 0.23 24.40 -15.79
CA PHE A 137 1.17 23.56 -16.55
C PHE A 137 1.45 24.11 -17.95
N LYS A 138 0.74 25.16 -18.38
CA LYS A 138 0.86 25.76 -19.72
C LYS A 138 1.77 26.96 -19.73
N ASP A 139 2.43 27.18 -20.87
CA ASP A 139 3.12 28.42 -21.12
C ASP A 139 2.12 29.56 -21.41
N PRO A 140 2.18 30.70 -20.70
CA PRO A 140 1.31 31.83 -20.95
C PRO A 140 1.45 32.43 -22.35
N ALA A 141 2.58 32.22 -23.01
CA ALA A 141 2.87 32.82 -24.31
C ALA A 141 2.16 32.08 -25.47
N ASP A 142 2.05 30.76 -25.41
CA ASP A 142 1.50 29.94 -26.50
C ASP A 142 0.39 28.97 -26.08
N GLY A 143 0.12 28.85 -24.78
CA GLY A 143 -0.91 27.98 -24.24
C GLY A 143 -0.57 26.48 -24.27
N ASN A 144 0.64 26.10 -24.70
CA ASN A 144 1.10 24.71 -24.76
C ASN A 144 1.62 24.25 -23.41
N LEU A 145 1.70 22.91 -23.23
CA LEU A 145 2.34 22.32 -22.07
C LEU A 145 3.82 22.72 -22.03
N ASN A 146 4.26 23.23 -20.87
CA ASN A 146 5.63 23.60 -20.62
C ASN A 146 6.29 22.65 -19.64
N ASP A 147 7.26 21.87 -20.10
CA ASP A 147 7.92 20.82 -19.30
C ASP A 147 8.52 21.36 -18.01
N SER A 148 9.13 22.55 -18.03
CA SER A 148 9.71 23.16 -16.85
C SER A 148 8.64 23.47 -15.78
N ARG A 149 7.44 23.88 -16.21
CA ARG A 149 6.31 24.09 -15.30
C ARG A 149 5.75 22.79 -14.76
N VAL A 150 5.64 21.74 -15.61
CA VAL A 150 5.26 20.40 -15.17
C VAL A 150 6.21 19.91 -14.09
N TYR A 151 7.51 20.00 -14.30
CA TYR A 151 8.52 19.64 -13.29
C TYR A 151 8.38 20.45 -12.00
N ALA A 152 8.22 21.76 -12.11
CA ALA A 152 8.07 22.62 -10.93
C ALA A 152 6.83 22.24 -10.11
N ARG A 153 5.69 21.95 -10.76
CA ARG A 153 4.45 21.57 -10.07
C ARG A 153 4.49 20.16 -9.48
N LEU A 154 5.13 19.22 -10.16
CA LEU A 154 5.42 17.91 -9.56
C LEU A 154 6.33 18.03 -8.35
N TRP A 155 7.34 18.91 -8.42
CA TRP A 155 8.21 19.20 -7.29
C TRP A 155 7.45 19.81 -6.12
N ASP A 156 6.56 20.77 -6.37
CA ASP A 156 5.68 21.36 -5.36
C ASP A 156 4.84 20.29 -4.65
N MET A 157 4.28 19.33 -5.36
CA MET A 157 3.51 18.23 -4.79
C MET A 157 4.33 17.41 -3.77
N PHE A 158 5.62 17.15 -4.05
CA PHE A 158 6.48 16.40 -3.14
C PHE A 158 6.94 17.20 -1.92
N TYR A 159 6.98 18.52 -2.00
CA TYR A 159 7.41 19.41 -0.90
C TYR A 159 6.26 20.08 -0.17
N ASP A 160 5.05 20.04 -0.72
CA ASP A 160 3.88 20.64 -0.08
C ASP A 160 3.39 19.75 1.08
N MET A 161 3.41 20.31 2.27
CA MET A 161 2.93 19.63 3.49
C MET A 161 1.44 19.28 3.45
N ASP A 162 0.65 19.99 2.65
CA ASP A 162 -0.77 19.68 2.46
C ASP A 162 -0.97 18.45 1.57
N ALA A 163 -0.13 18.25 0.56
CA ALA A 163 -0.09 17.00 -0.20
C ALA A 163 0.22 15.81 0.72
N PHE A 164 1.24 15.92 1.58
CA PHE A 164 1.53 14.90 2.59
C PHE A 164 0.35 14.62 3.52
N ALA A 165 -0.46 15.64 3.79
CA ALA A 165 -1.61 15.48 4.67
C ALA A 165 -2.76 14.71 4.04
N ASN A 166 -2.97 14.86 2.74
CA ASN A 166 -4.21 14.48 2.07
C ASN A 166 -4.05 13.32 1.09
N GLU A 167 -2.89 13.16 0.47
CA GLU A 167 -2.66 12.15 -0.56
C GLU A 167 -1.83 10.96 -0.08
N TYR A 168 -0.89 11.18 0.82
CA TYR A 168 -0.03 10.10 1.29
C TYR A 168 -0.69 9.23 2.36
N VAL A 169 -0.78 7.94 2.09
CA VAL A 169 -1.31 6.94 3.04
C VAL A 169 -0.27 6.65 4.13
N PHE A 170 0.98 6.49 3.74
CA PHE A 170 2.14 6.40 4.64
C PHE A 170 3.42 6.81 3.91
N PHE A 171 4.39 7.27 4.66
CA PHE A 171 5.72 7.64 4.15
C PHE A 171 6.78 7.26 5.18
N MET A 172 7.99 7.03 4.69
CA MET A 172 9.13 6.78 5.56
C MET A 172 9.89 8.08 5.82
N THR A 173 10.09 8.42 7.08
CA THR A 173 11.00 9.49 7.47
C THR A 173 12.42 8.95 7.54
N LYS A 174 13.34 9.61 6.85
CA LYS A 174 14.77 9.33 7.06
C LYS A 174 15.19 10.06 8.33
N SER A 175 15.62 9.33 9.35
CA SER A 175 16.29 9.95 10.51
C SER A 175 17.57 10.64 10.02
N LYS A 176 17.78 11.87 10.43
CA LYS A 176 19.05 12.57 10.22
C LYS A 176 20.11 11.95 11.11
#